data_4e091c4ef7cf41d20b62f95b3ff5c086
#
_entry.id   4e091c4ef7cf41d20b62f95b3ff5c086
#
_cell.length_a   1.000
_cell.length_b   1.000
_cell.length_c   1.000
_cell.angle_alpha   90.00
_cell.angle_beta   90.00
_cell.angle_gamma   90.00
#
_symmetry.space_group_name_H-M   'P 1'
#
loop_
_entity.id
_entity.type
_entity.pdbx_description
1 polymer ?
#
loop_
_entity_poly.entity_id
_entity_poly.type
_entity_poly.pdbx_seq_one_letter_code
_entity_poly.pdbx_strand_id
1 'polypeptide(L)'
;MRKIILIGSFSLYFTLSFGPLNAQEKKAGSTDDLLKDSIYVANKVKVLNYSLKQFDHLFFEFSEKKSDPKTILTKSEFYNYTIQIAIFSDRLAALYPDQKQIAAENKKKWFAESYEDYLLSKASPKK
;
A
#
# COMPACT_ATOMS: atom_id res chain seq x y z
N MET A 1 1.01 35.54 -3.61
CA MET A 1 0.83 35.29 -3.49
C MET A 1 1.18 35.00 -3.02
N ARG A 2 1.22 35.02 -2.73
CA ARG A 2 1.30 34.66 -2.36
C ARG A 2 1.75 33.97 -1.81
N LYS A 3 1.89 33.82 -1.57
CA LYS A 3 2.03 33.09 -1.13
C LYS A 3 2.79 32.51 -0.69
N ILE A 4 2.95 32.81 -0.62
CA ILE A 4 3.38 32.20 -0.27
C ILE A 4 4.14 31.85 0.31
N ILE A 5 4.19 32.32 0.42
CA ILE A 5 4.54 31.95 0.95
C ILE A 5 5.01 31.46 1.59
N LEU A 6 4.94 31.57 1.68
CA LEU A 6 5.07 31.08 2.28
C LEU A 6 5.58 30.48 2.76
N ILE A 7 5.72 30.60 2.76
CA ILE A 7 5.97 29.95 3.18
C ILE A 7 6.66 29.45 3.64
N GLY A 8 6.92 29.72 3.74
CA GLY A 8 7.29 29.23 4.17
C GLY A 8 7.89 28.74 4.74
N SER A 9 7.96 29.15 5.09
CA SER A 9 8.16 28.64 5.69
C SER A 9 8.28 27.93 6.10
N PHE A 10 8.01 27.74 6.12
CA PHE A 10 7.90 26.94 6.50
C PHE A 10 8.38 26.13 6.81
N SER A 11 8.53 26.24 6.81
CA SER A 11 8.79 25.43 7.00
C SER A 11 9.53 24.86 7.35
N LEU A 12 9.90 25.18 7.58
CA LEU A 12 10.35 24.62 7.90
C LEU A 12 10.66 24.13 8.60
N TYR A 13 10.55 24.33 9.16
CA TYR A 13 10.54 23.78 9.81
C TYR A 13 10.51 23.03 10.21
N PHE A 14 10.41 22.87 10.17
CA PHE A 14 10.20 21.99 10.48
C PHE A 14 10.73 21.26 10.75
N THR A 15 11.10 21.39 10.78
CA THR A 15 11.42 20.64 10.95
C THR A 15 12.09 20.08 11.32
N LEU A 16 12.34 20.22 11.71
CA LEU A 16 12.87 19.67 12.06
C LEU A 16 13.01 19.18 12.82
N SER A 17 12.85 19.30 13.24
CA SER A 17 12.94 18.91 14.03
C SER A 17 12.49 17.96 14.43
N PHE A 18 12.36 17.71 14.76
CA PHE A 18 11.95 16.81 15.13
C PHE A 18 12.31 15.84 14.85
N GLY A 19 12.56 15.62 15.10
CA GLY A 19 13.27 14.88 14.31
C GLY A 19 13.81 13.60 14.78
N PRO A 20 14.49 13.50 15.79
CA PRO A 20 15.15 12.26 16.18
C PRO A 20 14.20 11.13 16.46
N LEU A 21 13.16 11.39 17.12
CA LEU A 21 12.18 10.36 17.40
C LEU A 21 11.56 9.85 16.16
N ASN A 22 11.29 10.74 15.27
CA ASN A 22 10.69 10.38 14.03
C ASN A 22 11.59 9.51 13.21
N ALA A 23 12.87 9.68 13.38
CA ALA A 23 13.81 8.91 12.65
C ALA A 23 13.69 7.44 12.94
N GLN A 24 13.39 7.10 14.16
CA GLN A 24 13.24 5.70 14.49
C GLN A 24 12.03 5.09 13.88
N GLU A 25 10.94 5.78 13.93
CA GLU A 25 9.75 5.28 13.31
C GLU A 25 9.92 5.15 11.83
N LYS A 26 10.62 6.07 11.25
CA LYS A 26 10.85 6.01 9.85
C LYS A 26 11.66 4.82 9.45
N LYS A 27 12.58 4.43 10.29
CA LYS A 27 13.37 3.28 10.01
C LYS A 27 12.54 2.05 9.88
N ALA A 28 11.62 1.85 10.80
CA ALA A 28 10.76 0.71 10.77
C ALA A 28 9.89 0.75 9.53
N GLY A 29 9.34 1.91 9.24
CA GLY A 29 8.52 2.06 8.08
C GLY A 29 9.31 1.91 6.81
N SER A 30 10.55 2.36 6.85
CA SER A 30 11.43 2.30 5.71
C SER A 30 11.70 0.90 5.24
N THR A 31 11.83 -0.04 6.16
CA THR A 31 12.08 -1.41 5.80
C THR A 31 10.92 -2.00 5.02
N ASP A 32 9.71 -1.78 5.50
CA ASP A 32 8.55 -2.27 4.80
C ASP A 32 8.34 -1.52 3.49
N ASP A 33 8.62 -0.23 3.50
CA ASP A 33 8.47 0.57 2.30
C ASP A 33 9.41 0.11 1.20
N LEU A 34 10.63 -0.25 1.57
CA LEU A 34 11.57 -0.76 0.58
C LEU A 34 11.08 -2.06 -0.02
N LEU A 35 10.54 -2.92 0.81
CA LEU A 35 10.00 -4.18 0.32
C LEU A 35 8.81 -3.92 -0.61
N LYS A 36 7.91 -3.03 -0.21
CA LYS A 36 6.77 -2.68 -1.04
C LYS A 36 7.20 -2.11 -2.38
N ASP A 37 8.18 -1.21 -2.36
CA ASP A 37 8.68 -0.62 -3.60
C ASP A 37 9.29 -1.67 -4.51
N SER A 38 10.01 -2.59 -3.94
CA SER A 38 10.63 -3.66 -4.69
C SER A 38 9.57 -4.53 -5.36
N ILE A 39 8.53 -4.87 -4.64
CA ILE A 39 7.43 -5.66 -5.18
C ILE A 39 6.68 -4.88 -6.26
N TYR A 40 6.50 -3.59 -6.03
CA TYR A 40 5.84 -2.72 -7.00
C TYR A 40 6.59 -2.74 -8.33
N VAL A 41 7.89 -2.50 -8.26
CA VAL A 41 8.70 -2.46 -9.48
C VAL A 41 8.69 -3.82 -10.18
N ALA A 42 8.78 -4.89 -9.42
CA ALA A 42 8.84 -6.22 -10.02
C ALA A 42 7.54 -6.62 -10.70
N ASN A 43 6.42 -6.08 -10.27
CA ASN A 43 5.11 -6.51 -10.77
C ASN A 43 4.39 -5.48 -11.61
N LYS A 44 4.91 -4.28 -11.69
CA LYS A 44 4.20 -3.18 -12.33
C LYS A 44 3.72 -3.50 -13.74
N VAL A 45 4.62 -3.92 -14.59
CA VAL A 45 4.27 -4.17 -15.98
C VAL A 45 3.28 -5.31 -16.10
N LYS A 46 3.51 -6.36 -15.34
CA LYS A 46 2.66 -7.53 -15.38
C LYS A 46 1.22 -7.18 -14.99
N VAL A 47 1.08 -6.47 -13.87
CA VAL A 47 -0.26 -6.19 -13.34
C VAL A 47 -1.00 -5.16 -14.19
N LEU A 48 -0.26 -4.21 -14.76
CA LEU A 48 -0.90 -3.23 -15.63
C LEU A 48 -1.48 -3.88 -16.89
N ASN A 49 -1.05 -5.10 -17.16
CA ASN A 49 -1.58 -5.86 -18.30
C ASN A 49 -2.60 -6.90 -17.90
N TYR A 50 -2.97 -6.97 -16.65
CA TYR A 50 -3.97 -7.94 -16.20
C TYR A 50 -5.33 -7.64 -16.81
N SER A 51 -6.05 -8.71 -17.14
CA SER A 51 -7.46 -8.60 -17.47
C SER A 51 -8.23 -8.51 -16.14
N LEU A 52 -9.49 -8.13 -16.23
CA LEU A 52 -10.34 -8.11 -15.04
C LEU A 52 -10.44 -9.50 -14.42
N LYS A 53 -10.48 -10.51 -15.28
CA LYS A 53 -10.56 -11.87 -14.79
C LYS A 53 -9.33 -12.26 -13.99
N GLN A 54 -8.17 -11.88 -14.48
CA GLN A 54 -6.93 -12.17 -13.78
C GLN A 54 -6.88 -11.46 -12.44
N PHE A 55 -7.36 -10.22 -12.41
CA PHE A 55 -7.40 -9.50 -11.16
C PHE A 55 -8.38 -10.13 -10.18
N ASP A 56 -9.55 -10.54 -10.66
CA ASP A 56 -10.53 -11.19 -9.80
C ASP A 56 -9.95 -12.43 -9.16
N HIS A 57 -9.19 -13.20 -9.93
CA HIS A 57 -8.56 -14.39 -9.42
C HIS A 57 -7.56 -14.07 -8.33
N LEU A 58 -6.75 -13.06 -8.55
CA LEU A 58 -5.76 -12.62 -7.58
C LEU A 58 -6.43 -12.15 -6.29
N PHE A 59 -7.44 -11.33 -6.44
CA PHE A 59 -8.13 -10.76 -5.30
C PHE A 59 -8.86 -11.83 -4.49
N PHE A 60 -9.50 -12.73 -5.18
CA PHE A 60 -10.22 -13.83 -4.53
C PHE A 60 -9.25 -14.72 -3.76
N GLU A 61 -8.13 -15.04 -4.38
CA GLU A 61 -7.11 -15.86 -3.75
C GLU A 61 -6.60 -15.20 -2.47
N PHE A 62 -6.32 -13.91 -2.54
CA PHE A 62 -5.88 -13.16 -1.38
C PHE A 62 -6.95 -13.17 -0.28
N SER A 63 -8.18 -12.94 -0.66
CA SER A 63 -9.28 -12.92 0.31
C SER A 63 -9.43 -14.24 1.02
N GLU A 64 -9.31 -15.32 0.28
CA GLU A 64 -9.41 -16.64 0.88
C GLU A 64 -8.30 -16.89 1.88
N LYS A 65 -7.08 -16.58 1.50
CA LYS A 65 -5.94 -16.80 2.38
C LYS A 65 -5.98 -15.91 3.60
N LYS A 66 -6.42 -14.69 3.40
CA LYS A 66 -6.50 -13.74 4.50
C LYS A 66 -7.54 -14.18 5.53
N SER A 67 -8.63 -14.76 5.07
CA SER A 67 -9.70 -15.19 5.95
C SER A 67 -9.46 -16.53 6.61
N ASP A 68 -8.59 -17.33 6.05
CA ASP A 68 -8.35 -18.67 6.54
C ASP A 68 -7.60 -18.64 7.85
N PRO A 69 -8.22 -19.09 8.96
CA PRO A 69 -7.56 -19.02 10.25
C PRO A 69 -6.31 -19.88 10.35
N LYS A 70 -6.17 -20.84 9.46
CA LYS A 70 -5.01 -21.73 9.50
C LYS A 70 -3.86 -21.24 8.66
N THR A 71 -4.08 -20.22 7.85
CA THR A 71 -3.07 -19.71 6.94
C THR A 71 -2.48 -18.41 7.47
N ILE A 72 -1.17 -18.37 7.63
CA ILE A 72 -0.49 -17.15 7.98
C ILE A 72 0.46 -16.80 6.84
N LEU A 73 0.16 -15.76 6.10
CA LEU A 73 1.02 -15.33 5.02
C LEU A 73 2.31 -14.75 5.57
N THR A 74 3.41 -14.96 4.87
CA THR A 74 4.65 -14.27 5.24
C THR A 74 4.53 -12.81 4.84
N LYS A 75 5.44 -11.99 5.33
CA LYS A 75 5.44 -10.56 5.00
C LYS A 75 5.53 -10.36 3.49
N SER A 76 6.42 -11.09 2.85
CA SER A 76 6.59 -11.01 1.42
C SER A 76 5.33 -11.41 0.67
N GLU A 77 4.71 -12.49 1.09
CA GLU A 77 3.49 -12.96 0.45
C GLU A 77 2.36 -11.95 0.61
N PHE A 78 2.23 -11.42 1.81
CA PHE A 78 1.17 -10.46 2.09
C PHE A 78 1.32 -9.22 1.21
N TYR A 79 2.52 -8.65 1.19
CA TYR A 79 2.72 -7.45 0.38
C TYR A 79 2.68 -7.75 -1.11
N ASN A 80 3.05 -8.97 -1.49
CA ASN A 80 2.93 -9.35 -2.89
C ASN A 80 1.48 -9.25 -3.36
N TYR A 81 0.54 -9.59 -2.50
CA TYR A 81 -0.87 -9.43 -2.85
C TYR A 81 -1.30 -7.97 -2.79
N THR A 82 -1.04 -7.31 -1.66
CA THR A 82 -1.57 -5.95 -1.48
C THR A 82 -1.00 -4.97 -2.50
N ILE A 83 0.28 -5.11 -2.82
CA ILE A 83 0.89 -4.21 -3.77
C ILE A 83 0.40 -4.48 -5.19
N GLN A 84 0.19 -5.74 -5.55
CA GLN A 84 -0.38 -6.02 -6.86
C GLN A 84 -1.79 -5.44 -6.99
N ILE A 85 -2.57 -5.53 -5.91
CA ILE A 85 -3.91 -4.94 -5.94
C ILE A 85 -3.80 -3.43 -6.07
N ALA A 86 -2.83 -2.83 -5.39
CA ALA A 86 -2.62 -1.38 -5.52
C ALA A 86 -2.26 -1.00 -6.94
N ILE A 87 -1.39 -1.78 -7.59
CA ILE A 87 -1.01 -1.50 -8.98
C ILE A 87 -2.23 -1.61 -9.90
N PHE A 88 -3.08 -2.59 -9.64
CA PHE A 88 -4.23 -2.77 -10.52
C PHE A 88 -5.18 -1.58 -10.46
N SER A 89 -5.14 -0.81 -9.37
CA SER A 89 -5.93 0.42 -9.31
C SER A 89 -5.55 1.38 -10.43
N ASP A 90 -4.27 1.42 -10.80
CA ASP A 90 -3.85 2.23 -11.95
C ASP A 90 -4.47 1.71 -13.24
N ARG A 91 -4.55 0.40 -13.34
CA ARG A 91 -5.19 -0.20 -14.51
C ARG A 91 -6.66 0.17 -14.59
N LEU A 92 -7.34 0.14 -13.45
CA LEU A 92 -8.73 0.52 -13.41
C LEU A 92 -8.92 1.99 -13.79
N ALA A 93 -8.04 2.85 -13.34
CA ALA A 93 -8.13 4.26 -13.68
C ALA A 93 -7.98 4.46 -15.18
N ALA A 94 -7.14 3.66 -15.82
CA ALA A 94 -6.95 3.75 -17.26
C ALA A 94 -8.16 3.20 -18.02
N LEU A 95 -8.75 2.13 -17.52
CA LEU A 95 -9.90 1.52 -18.18
C LEU A 95 -11.18 2.33 -17.96
N TYR A 96 -11.28 2.96 -16.81
CA TYR A 96 -12.49 3.71 -16.44
C TYR A 96 -12.10 5.09 -15.95
N PRO A 97 -11.86 6.02 -16.86
CA PRO A 97 -11.36 7.35 -16.47
C PRO A 97 -12.27 8.10 -15.50
N ASP A 98 -13.56 7.84 -15.54
CA ASP A 98 -14.47 8.50 -14.61
C ASP A 98 -14.36 7.94 -13.19
N GLN A 99 -13.65 6.83 -13.01
CA GLN A 99 -13.40 6.25 -11.70
C GLN A 99 -11.98 6.55 -11.22
N LYS A 100 -11.30 7.44 -11.89
CA LYS A 100 -9.90 7.71 -11.63
C LYS A 100 -9.62 8.13 -10.18
N GLN A 101 -10.48 8.96 -9.64
CA GLN A 101 -10.28 9.42 -8.27
C GLN A 101 -10.46 8.30 -7.26
N ILE A 102 -11.50 7.50 -7.45
CA ILE A 102 -11.74 6.37 -6.57
C ILE A 102 -10.59 5.38 -6.67
N ALA A 103 -10.09 5.16 -7.87
CA ALA A 103 -8.98 4.24 -8.07
C ALA A 103 -7.73 4.75 -7.37
N ALA A 104 -7.50 6.05 -7.41
CA ALA A 104 -6.32 6.63 -6.74
C ALA A 104 -6.41 6.46 -5.23
N GLU A 105 -7.60 6.62 -4.68
CA GLU A 105 -7.80 6.44 -3.25
C GLU A 105 -7.61 4.97 -2.85
N ASN A 106 -8.11 4.07 -3.67
CA ASN A 106 -7.93 2.66 -3.41
C ASN A 106 -6.46 2.25 -3.50
N LYS A 107 -5.75 2.81 -4.45
CA LYS A 107 -4.33 2.53 -4.57
C LYS A 107 -3.60 2.91 -3.29
N LYS A 108 -3.89 4.10 -2.78
CA LYS A 108 -3.27 4.58 -1.57
C LYS A 108 -3.58 3.67 -0.39
N LYS A 109 -4.82 3.27 -0.29
CA LYS A 109 -5.28 2.41 0.78
C LYS A 109 -4.57 1.06 0.74
N TRP A 110 -4.49 0.44 -0.42
CA TRP A 110 -3.84 -0.85 -0.54
C TRP A 110 -2.34 -0.78 -0.32
N PHE A 111 -1.73 0.32 -0.76
CA PHE A 111 -0.31 0.52 -0.55
C PHE A 111 0.00 0.72 0.93
N ALA A 112 -0.95 1.23 1.69
CA ALA A 112 -0.76 1.50 3.10
C ALA A 112 -1.03 0.30 4.00
N GLU A 113 -1.51 -0.82 3.45
CA GLU A 113 -1.75 -2.01 4.24
C GLU A 113 -0.50 -2.42 4.99
N SER A 114 -0.67 -2.83 6.23
CA SER A 114 0.44 -3.15 7.11
C SER A 114 0.43 -4.63 7.45
N TYR A 115 1.58 -5.27 7.26
CA TYR A 115 1.70 -6.68 7.60
C TYR A 115 1.50 -6.89 9.10
N GLU A 116 1.94 -5.94 9.90
CA GLU A 116 1.76 -6.04 11.34
C GLU A 116 0.29 -6.03 11.72
N ASP A 117 -0.50 -5.19 11.06
CA ASP A 117 -1.93 -5.17 11.30
C ASP A 117 -2.56 -6.49 10.90
N TYR A 118 -2.10 -7.05 9.79
CA TYR A 118 -2.58 -8.35 9.35
C TYR A 118 -2.29 -9.41 10.42
N LEU A 119 -1.08 -9.42 10.94
CA LEU A 119 -0.73 -10.40 11.98
C LEU A 119 -1.58 -10.21 13.23
N LEU A 120 -1.82 -8.97 13.60
CA LEU A 120 -2.66 -8.70 14.76
C LEU A 120 -4.07 -9.22 14.55
N SER A 121 -4.60 -9.09 13.35
CA SER A 121 -5.93 -9.58 13.08
C SER A 121 -5.99 -11.10 13.15
N LYS A 122 -4.89 -11.77 12.80
CA LYS A 122 -4.85 -13.23 12.89
C LYS A 122 -4.70 -13.71 14.32
N ALA A 123 -3.97 -12.94 15.10
CA ALA A 123 -3.73 -13.32 16.49
C ALA A 123 -4.93 -13.10 17.37
N SER A 124 -5.77 -12.16 17.02
CA SER A 124 -6.94 -11.85 17.82
C SER A 124 -7.97 -12.93 17.68
N PRO A 125 -8.37 -13.52 18.74
CA PRO A 125 -9.41 -14.53 18.62
C PRO A 125 -10.68 -13.87 18.20
N LYS A 126 -11.32 -14.54 17.31
CA LYS A 126 -12.55 -14.03 16.92
C LYS A 126 -13.60 -14.57 17.69
N LYS A 127 -14.46 -13.98 17.97
CA LYS A 127 -15.45 -14.56 18.75
C LYS A 127 -16.67 -14.71 18.04
#